data_5b1de009562f540cbc81621c526707d6
#
_entry.id   5b1de009562f540cbc81621c526707d6
#
_cell.length_a   1.000
_cell.length_b   1.000
_cell.length_c   1.000
_cell.angle_alpha   90.00
_cell.angle_beta   90.00
_cell.angle_gamma   90.00
#
_symmetry.space_group_name_H-M   'P 1'
#
loop_
_entity.id
_entity.type
_entity.pdbx_description
1 polymer ?
#
loop_
_entity_poly.entity_id
_entity_poly.type
_entity_poly.pdbx_seq_one_letter_code
_entity_poly.pdbx_strand_id
1 'polypeptide(L)'
;MSAFISKRSISIAMTTCLSMLSQIATADDASIAQKLANPVASLISVPIQINYDDKYGIGEKGSIWKTNVQPVIPVSLNDDWNMISRTILPFIDQSDFPVQGQGESGVGDVVQSFFFSPKAPTAGGLVWGVGPVINIPT
;
A
#
# COMPACT_ATOMS: atom_id res chain seq x y z
N MET A 1 -19.13 -58.55 -26.94
CA MET A 1 -18.72 -57.24 -27.52
C MET A 1 -18.42 -56.28 -26.37
N SER A 2 -17.15 -56.20 -25.98
CA SER A 2 -16.71 -55.35 -24.85
C SER A 2 -16.26 -54.02 -25.37
N ALA A 3 -16.91 -52.97 -24.92
CA ALA A 3 -16.50 -51.59 -25.25
C ALA A 3 -15.33 -51.17 -24.37
N PHE A 4 -14.16 -51.07 -25.00
CA PHE A 4 -12.95 -50.52 -24.40
C PHE A 4 -13.05 -48.99 -24.41
N ILE A 5 -13.54 -48.39 -23.35
CA ILE A 5 -13.51 -46.93 -23.19
C ILE A 5 -12.08 -46.55 -22.75
N SER A 6 -11.35 -45.91 -23.65
CA SER A 6 -9.97 -45.54 -23.50
C SER A 6 -9.82 -44.53 -22.35
N LYS A 7 -9.04 -44.90 -21.31
CA LYS A 7 -8.68 -44.05 -20.17
C LYS A 7 -7.91 -42.75 -20.57
N ARG A 8 -7.47 -42.66 -21.81
CA ARG A 8 -6.74 -41.49 -22.34
C ARG A 8 -7.64 -40.29 -22.64
N SER A 9 -8.91 -40.48 -22.99
CA SER A 9 -9.83 -39.39 -23.32
C SER A 9 -10.31 -38.62 -22.09
N ILE A 10 -10.36 -39.25 -20.91
CA ILE A 10 -10.78 -38.60 -19.64
C ILE A 10 -9.69 -37.71 -19.09
N SER A 11 -8.40 -38.10 -19.22
CA SER A 11 -7.27 -37.29 -18.75
C SER A 11 -7.10 -35.97 -19.53
N ILE A 12 -7.36 -35.99 -20.83
CA ILE A 12 -7.22 -34.78 -21.68
C ILE A 12 -8.35 -33.78 -21.37
N ALA A 13 -9.58 -34.26 -21.14
CA ALA A 13 -10.69 -33.38 -20.78
C ALA A 13 -10.51 -32.70 -19.40
N MET A 14 -9.90 -33.38 -18.44
CA MET A 14 -9.67 -32.86 -17.09
C MET A 14 -8.53 -31.85 -17.05
N THR A 15 -7.51 -32.01 -17.87
CA THR A 15 -6.39 -31.05 -17.98
C THR A 15 -6.79 -29.74 -18.65
N THR A 16 -7.71 -29.81 -19.64
CA THR A 16 -8.22 -28.63 -20.36
C THR A 16 -9.16 -27.78 -19.51
N CYS A 17 -9.91 -28.38 -18.58
CA CYS A 17 -10.80 -27.66 -17.67
C CYS A 17 -10.03 -26.91 -16.57
N LEU A 18 -8.89 -27.43 -16.12
CA LEU A 18 -8.08 -26.81 -15.04
C LEU A 18 -7.30 -25.58 -15.54
N SER A 19 -7.01 -25.49 -16.84
CA SER A 19 -6.31 -24.34 -17.44
C SER A 19 -7.23 -23.14 -17.71
N MET A 20 -8.54 -23.30 -17.68
CA MET A 20 -9.49 -22.21 -17.88
C MET A 20 -9.88 -21.46 -16.59
N LEU A 21 -9.60 -22.02 -15.41
CA LEU A 21 -9.90 -21.35 -14.13
C LEU A 21 -8.84 -20.32 -13.70
N SER A 22 -7.68 -20.29 -14.35
CA SER A 22 -6.57 -19.40 -13.95
C SER A 22 -6.59 -18.00 -14.60
N GLN A 23 -7.58 -17.67 -15.43
CA GLN A 23 -7.58 -16.41 -16.19
C GLN A 23 -8.55 -15.33 -15.69
N ILE A 24 -9.28 -15.55 -14.60
CA ILE A 24 -10.33 -14.60 -14.17
C ILE A 24 -9.83 -13.63 -13.08
N ALA A 25 -8.67 -13.88 -12.46
CA ALA A 25 -8.20 -13.08 -11.30
C ALA A 25 -7.15 -12.00 -11.60
N THR A 26 -6.59 -11.91 -12.80
CA THR A 26 -5.38 -11.09 -13.03
C THR A 26 -5.60 -9.71 -13.64
N ALA A 27 -6.75 -9.44 -14.25
CA ALA A 27 -6.97 -8.13 -14.89
C ALA A 27 -7.41 -7.04 -13.90
N ASP A 28 -8.16 -7.39 -12.87
CA ASP A 28 -8.64 -6.43 -11.87
C ASP A 28 -7.53 -6.02 -10.88
N ASP A 29 -6.72 -6.99 -10.42
CA ASP A 29 -5.63 -6.73 -9.47
C ASP A 29 -4.54 -5.85 -10.08
N ALA A 30 -4.19 -6.04 -11.35
CA ALA A 30 -3.23 -5.20 -12.04
C ALA A 30 -3.75 -3.77 -12.23
N SER A 31 -5.03 -3.59 -12.52
CA SER A 31 -5.67 -2.28 -12.67
C SER A 31 -5.76 -1.54 -11.33
N ILE A 32 -6.04 -2.24 -10.24
CA ILE A 32 -6.08 -1.70 -8.88
C ILE A 32 -4.66 -1.33 -8.42
N ALA A 33 -3.67 -2.20 -8.64
CA ALA A 33 -2.27 -1.93 -8.31
C ALA A 33 -1.74 -0.70 -9.07
N GLN A 34 -2.11 -0.55 -10.35
CA GLN A 34 -1.73 0.61 -11.15
C GLN A 34 -2.41 1.90 -10.65
N LYS A 35 -3.68 1.83 -10.24
CA LYS A 35 -4.39 2.96 -9.63
C LYS A 35 -3.80 3.34 -8.28
N LEU A 36 -3.40 2.36 -7.46
CA LEU A 36 -2.75 2.58 -6.16
C LEU A 36 -1.34 3.17 -6.33
N ALA A 37 -0.62 2.78 -7.38
CA ALA A 37 0.70 3.31 -7.70
C ALA A 37 0.66 4.74 -8.28
N ASN A 38 -0.49 5.15 -8.81
CA ASN A 38 -0.66 6.51 -9.32
C ASN A 38 -1.11 7.46 -8.20
N PRO A 39 -0.27 8.38 -7.73
CA PRO A 39 -0.61 9.30 -6.64
C PRO A 39 -1.73 10.28 -6.98
N VAL A 40 -2.14 10.35 -8.24
CA VAL A 40 -3.22 11.24 -8.73
C VAL A 40 -4.53 10.48 -9.00
N ALA A 41 -4.53 9.15 -8.77
CA ALA A 41 -5.76 8.36 -8.93
C ALA A 41 -6.83 8.82 -7.94
N SER A 42 -8.08 8.88 -8.41
CA SER A 42 -9.25 9.27 -7.58
C SER A 42 -9.68 8.17 -6.61
N LEU A 43 -8.73 7.38 -6.12
CA LEU A 43 -8.99 6.26 -5.22
C LEU A 43 -8.61 6.64 -3.78
N ILE A 44 -9.57 6.58 -2.88
CA ILE A 44 -9.30 6.66 -1.44
C ILE A 44 -8.60 5.36 -1.03
N SER A 45 -7.44 5.49 -0.38
CA SER A 45 -6.70 4.36 0.13
C SER A 45 -6.23 4.61 1.56
N VAL A 46 -6.07 3.54 2.33
CA VAL A 46 -5.55 3.59 3.70
C VAL A 46 -4.42 2.57 3.84
N PRO A 47 -3.23 2.84 3.28
CA PRO A 47 -2.08 1.97 3.49
C PRO A 47 -1.72 1.86 4.97
N ILE A 48 -1.39 0.65 5.39
CA ILE A 48 -0.82 0.36 6.71
C ILE A 48 0.57 -0.17 6.47
N GLN A 49 1.57 0.51 7.05
CA GLN A 49 2.96 0.13 6.94
C GLN A 49 3.49 -0.24 8.32
N ILE A 50 4.02 -1.44 8.46
CA ILE A 50 4.61 -1.92 9.70
C ILE A 50 6.10 -2.08 9.47
N ASN A 51 6.91 -1.44 10.34
CA ASN A 51 8.36 -1.53 10.35
C ASN A 51 8.80 -2.07 11.70
N TYR A 52 9.78 -2.95 11.67
CA TYR A 52 10.45 -3.45 12.86
C TYR A 52 11.95 -3.18 12.72
N ASP A 53 12.47 -2.40 13.66
CA ASP A 53 13.88 -2.08 13.75
C ASP A 53 14.45 -2.79 14.96
N ASP A 54 15.42 -3.68 14.73
CA ASP A 54 16.15 -4.42 15.75
C ASP A 54 17.54 -3.79 15.97
N LYS A 55 18.15 -4.08 17.11
CA LYS A 55 19.48 -3.57 17.49
C LYS A 55 19.54 -2.05 17.55
N TYR A 56 18.50 -1.46 18.09
CA TYR A 56 18.40 -0.01 18.24
C TYR A 56 19.07 0.49 19.52
N GLY A 57 19.64 1.70 19.45
CA GLY A 57 20.22 2.40 20.60
C GLY A 57 21.60 1.89 21.02
N ILE A 58 22.07 2.41 22.17
CA ILE A 58 23.39 2.09 22.72
C ILE A 58 23.43 0.65 23.23
N GLY A 59 24.36 -0.15 22.69
CA GLY A 59 24.49 -1.57 23.02
C GLY A 59 23.63 -2.51 22.19
N GLU A 60 22.93 -1.99 21.16
CA GLU A 60 22.20 -2.78 20.16
C GLU A 60 21.20 -3.78 20.75
N LYS A 61 20.55 -3.44 21.87
CA LYS A 61 19.59 -4.31 22.56
C LYS A 61 18.14 -3.86 22.39
N GLY A 62 17.93 -2.61 21.99
CA GLY A 62 16.61 -2.06 21.79
C GLY A 62 15.95 -2.51 20.49
N SER A 63 14.63 -2.52 20.50
CA SER A 63 13.81 -2.75 19.31
C SER A 63 12.66 -1.76 19.24
N ILE A 64 12.24 -1.43 18.02
CA ILE A 64 11.14 -0.51 17.77
C ILE A 64 10.19 -1.11 16.75
N TRP A 65 8.92 -1.20 17.11
CA TRP A 65 7.81 -1.40 16.18
C TRP A 65 7.22 -0.04 15.81
N LYS A 66 7.10 0.23 14.52
CA LYS A 66 6.47 1.43 14.02
C LYS A 66 5.38 1.08 13.02
N THR A 67 4.13 1.34 13.39
CA THR A 67 2.97 1.13 12.54
C THR A 67 2.45 2.47 12.07
N ASN A 68 2.55 2.75 10.77
CA ASN A 68 2.01 3.95 10.16
C ASN A 68 0.67 3.64 9.48
N VAL A 69 -0.39 4.30 9.89
CA VAL A 69 -1.68 4.32 9.19
C VAL A 69 -1.70 5.57 8.32
N GLN A 70 -1.91 5.40 7.00
CA GLN A 70 -1.66 6.48 6.04
C GLN A 70 -2.86 6.71 5.10
N PRO A 71 -3.99 7.27 5.60
CA PRO A 71 -5.09 7.61 4.72
C PRO A 71 -4.66 8.62 3.64
N VAL A 72 -5.00 8.31 2.39
CA VAL A 72 -4.81 9.14 1.21
C VAL A 72 -6.17 9.39 0.57
N ILE A 73 -6.57 10.65 0.53
CA ILE A 73 -7.88 11.07 0.05
C ILE A 73 -7.69 12.07 -1.07
N PRO A 74 -7.96 11.69 -2.32
CA PRO A 74 -7.99 12.63 -3.43
C PRO A 74 -9.31 13.41 -3.44
N VAL A 75 -9.21 14.71 -3.63
CA VAL A 75 -10.34 15.63 -3.73
C VAL A 75 -10.24 16.36 -5.06
N SER A 76 -11.29 16.29 -5.88
CA SER A 76 -11.37 17.07 -7.11
C SER A 76 -11.68 18.53 -6.77
N LEU A 77 -10.80 19.45 -7.12
CA LEU A 77 -11.02 20.89 -6.89
C LEU A 77 -11.81 21.53 -8.03
N ASN A 78 -11.48 21.21 -9.26
CA ASN A 78 -12.13 21.65 -10.49
C ASN A 78 -11.85 20.64 -11.61
N ASP A 79 -12.14 21.00 -12.86
CA ASP A 79 -11.95 20.09 -14.01
C ASP A 79 -10.47 19.76 -14.29
N ASP A 80 -9.55 20.64 -13.91
CA ASP A 80 -8.13 20.54 -14.21
C ASP A 80 -7.27 20.08 -13.04
N TRP A 81 -7.72 20.25 -11.78
CA TRP A 81 -6.89 20.07 -10.59
C TRP A 81 -7.52 19.15 -9.55
N ASN A 82 -6.67 18.31 -8.97
CA ASN A 82 -6.95 17.54 -7.76
C ASN A 82 -6.09 18.05 -6.60
N MET A 83 -6.63 17.93 -5.40
CA MET A 83 -5.87 18.00 -4.15
C MET A 83 -5.82 16.59 -3.55
N ILE A 84 -4.64 16.17 -3.11
CA ILE A 84 -4.44 14.89 -2.44
C ILE A 84 -4.10 15.18 -0.99
N SER A 85 -4.98 14.81 -0.08
CA SER A 85 -4.74 14.88 1.35
C SER A 85 -4.16 13.56 1.83
N ARG A 86 -2.96 13.58 2.41
CA ARG A 86 -2.32 12.42 3.02
C ARG A 86 -2.00 12.72 4.48
N THR A 87 -2.51 11.88 5.36
CA THR A 87 -2.18 11.90 6.78
C THR A 87 -1.31 10.69 7.10
N ILE A 88 -0.29 10.85 7.92
CA ILE A 88 0.49 9.74 8.48
C ILE A 88 0.32 9.76 10.00
N LEU A 89 -0.23 8.67 10.53
CA LEU A 89 -0.45 8.44 11.96
C LEU A 89 0.51 7.34 12.40
N PRO A 90 1.63 7.69 13.06
CA PRO A 90 2.59 6.69 13.54
C PRO A 90 2.22 6.20 14.95
N PHE A 91 2.10 4.90 15.10
CA PHE A 91 2.03 4.20 16.38
C PHE A 91 3.40 3.56 16.62
N ILE A 92 4.01 3.89 17.74
CA ILE A 92 5.37 3.47 18.07
C ILE A 92 5.30 2.65 19.34
N ASP A 93 5.97 1.50 19.33
CA ASP A 93 6.20 0.66 20.50
C ASP A 93 7.69 0.33 20.53
N GLN A 94 8.36 0.72 21.61
CA GLN A 94 9.78 0.53 21.78
C GLN A 94 10.09 -0.24 23.05
N SER A 95 11.04 -1.16 22.98
CA SER A 95 11.51 -1.99 24.06
C SER A 95 13.01 -1.89 24.22
N ASP A 96 13.50 -1.93 25.47
CA ASP A 96 14.91 -1.81 25.83
C ASP A 96 15.58 -0.52 25.28
N PHE A 97 14.80 0.55 25.20
CA PHE A 97 15.25 1.86 24.73
C PHE A 97 14.56 2.99 25.53
N PRO A 98 15.27 4.09 25.91
CA PRO A 98 16.70 4.35 25.70
C PRO A 98 17.64 3.53 26.59
N VAL A 99 17.10 2.86 27.61
CA VAL A 99 17.83 2.05 28.56
C VAL A 99 17.25 0.63 28.59
N GLN A 100 18.10 -0.38 28.73
CA GLN A 100 17.69 -1.77 28.84
C GLN A 100 16.68 -1.97 30.00
N GLY A 101 15.61 -2.70 29.73
CA GLY A 101 14.50 -2.94 30.64
C GLY A 101 13.47 -1.82 30.68
N GLN A 102 13.62 -0.79 29.88
CA GLN A 102 12.62 0.26 29.67
C GLN A 102 11.93 0.09 28.32
N GLY A 103 10.67 0.43 28.25
CA GLY A 103 9.89 0.45 27.03
C GLY A 103 8.85 1.55 27.11
N GLU A 104 8.47 2.07 25.96
CA GLU A 104 7.48 3.12 25.84
C GLU A 104 6.67 2.89 24.56
N SER A 105 5.38 3.14 24.64
CA SER A 105 4.50 3.08 23.48
C SER A 105 3.61 4.32 23.42
N GLY A 106 3.32 4.77 22.21
CA GLY A 106 2.52 5.96 22.02
C GLY A 106 2.26 6.27 20.54
N VAL A 107 1.57 7.39 20.34
CA VAL A 107 1.39 7.99 19.02
C VAL A 107 2.52 8.98 18.82
N GLY A 108 3.23 8.86 17.71
CA GLY A 108 4.23 9.85 17.32
C GLY A 108 3.60 11.03 16.56
N ASP A 109 4.44 11.99 16.20
CA ASP A 109 3.98 13.18 15.50
C ASP A 109 3.22 12.87 14.22
N VAL A 110 2.07 13.49 14.06
CA VAL A 110 1.21 13.32 12.89
C VAL A 110 1.74 14.18 11.75
N VAL A 111 1.91 13.59 10.57
CA VAL A 111 2.30 14.32 9.36
C VAL A 111 1.07 14.49 8.47
N GLN A 112 0.72 15.72 8.17
CA GLN A 112 -0.35 16.08 7.24
C GLN A 112 0.26 16.72 5.99
N SER A 113 -0.08 16.17 4.81
CA SER A 113 0.37 16.68 3.51
C SER A 113 -0.82 17.01 2.63
N PHE A 114 -0.72 18.10 1.89
CA PHE A 114 -1.69 18.48 0.87
C PHE A 114 -0.93 18.70 -0.43
N PHE A 115 -1.17 17.86 -1.43
CA PHE A 115 -0.54 17.98 -2.74
C PHE A 115 -1.57 18.40 -3.78
N PHE A 116 -1.24 19.44 -4.53
CA PHE A 116 -2.01 19.90 -5.67
C PHE A 116 -1.38 19.35 -6.94
N SER A 117 -2.18 18.67 -7.75
CA SER A 117 -1.73 17.98 -8.96
C SER A 117 -2.71 18.21 -10.11
N PRO A 118 -2.21 18.48 -11.33
CA PRO A 118 -3.06 18.46 -12.51
C PRO A 118 -3.68 17.07 -12.72
N LYS A 119 -4.91 17.03 -13.21
CA LYS A 119 -5.61 15.78 -13.56
C LYS A 119 -4.99 15.11 -14.80
N ALA A 120 -4.53 15.90 -15.75
CA ALA A 120 -3.87 15.41 -16.94
C ALA A 120 -2.35 15.40 -16.75
N PRO A 121 -1.66 14.33 -17.19
CA PRO A 121 -0.21 14.33 -17.24
C PRO A 121 0.29 15.38 -18.25
N THR A 122 1.54 15.80 -18.12
CA THR A 122 2.19 16.65 -19.12
C THR A 122 2.26 15.94 -20.47
N ALA A 123 2.57 16.67 -21.55
CA ALA A 123 2.74 16.11 -22.88
C ALA A 123 3.79 14.97 -22.96
N GLY A 124 4.74 14.94 -22.01
CA GLY A 124 5.72 13.86 -21.87
C GLY A 124 5.28 12.72 -20.93
N GLY A 125 4.03 12.69 -20.46
CA GLY A 125 3.52 11.65 -19.57
C GLY A 125 3.93 11.84 -18.10
N LEU A 126 4.58 12.96 -17.73
CA LEU A 126 4.97 13.24 -16.36
C LEU A 126 3.74 13.61 -15.51
N VAL A 127 3.57 12.91 -14.39
CA VAL A 127 2.62 13.24 -13.33
C VAL A 127 3.38 13.90 -12.19
N TRP A 128 2.89 15.05 -11.72
CA TRP A 128 3.53 15.81 -10.65
C TRP A 128 2.51 16.42 -9.69
N GLY A 129 2.97 16.71 -8.50
CA GLY A 129 2.19 17.43 -7.50
C GLY A 129 3.10 18.21 -6.58
N VAL A 130 2.61 19.34 -6.07
CA VAL A 130 3.31 20.21 -5.12
C VAL A 130 2.36 20.65 -4.03
N GLY A 131 2.89 20.82 -2.82
CA GLY A 131 2.07 21.31 -1.73
C GLY A 131 2.78 21.29 -0.37
N PRO A 132 2.14 21.85 0.66
CA PRO A 132 2.69 21.91 2.01
C PRO A 132 2.65 20.56 2.72
N VAL A 133 3.63 20.38 3.61
CA VAL A 133 3.67 19.28 4.59
C VAL A 133 3.79 19.92 5.98
N ILE A 134 2.93 19.50 6.89
CA ILE A 134 2.84 20.02 8.25
C ILE A 134 3.09 18.87 9.22
N ASN A 135 3.99 19.07 10.16
CA ASN A 135 4.20 18.15 11.28
C ASN A 135 3.44 18.67 12.49
N ILE A 136 2.61 17.82 13.08
CA ILE A 136 1.75 18.14 14.22
C ILE A 136 2.24 17.30 15.39
N PRO A 137 2.88 17.93 16.40
CA PRO A 137 3.34 17.21 17.57
C PRO A 137 2.16 16.68 18.39
N THR A 138 2.31 15.47 18.95
CA THR A 138 1.29 14.78 19.77
C THR A 138 1.80 14.53 21.17
#